data_a4391ce1e7bf47fb856b03ec43f0351c
#
_entry.id   a4391ce1e7bf47fb856b03ec43f0351c
#
_cell.length_a   1.000
_cell.length_b   1.000
_cell.length_c   1.000
_cell.angle_alpha   90.00
_cell.angle_beta   90.00
_cell.angle_gamma   90.00
#
_symmetry.space_group_name_H-M   'P 1'
#
loop_
_entity.id
_entity.type
_entity.pdbx_description
1 polymer ?
#
loop_
_entity_poly.entity_id
_entity_poly.type
_entity_poly.pdbx_seq_one_letter_code
_entity_poly.pdbx_strand_id
1 'polypeptide(L)'
;MNSTSKQEQQLQISLALIRLTTGIFFLVWSLEKLIHPEKIQKVFTKFYMIDISPTVSYGIGIVQTLLVLAFMAGLFRLWTYGAILGMHAVSTLSTYKELLNPYESLNHLFWAAVPTLAAIVGLFLLRESDNFLAIANSQKSD
;
A
#
# COMPACT_ATOMS: atom_id res chain seq x y z
N MET A 1 -26.48 -13.20 19.50
CA MET A 1 -25.52 -13.10 18.41
C MET A 1 -24.44 -14.16 18.66
N ASN A 2 -24.34 -15.15 17.78
CA ASN A 2 -23.40 -16.27 17.98
C ASN A 2 -21.95 -15.75 17.92
N SER A 3 -21.02 -16.39 18.65
CA SER A 3 -19.60 -16.04 18.69
C SER A 3 -18.99 -15.93 17.27
N THR A 4 -19.37 -16.81 16.38
CA THR A 4 -18.93 -16.84 14.96
C THR A 4 -19.31 -15.55 14.22
N SER A 5 -20.54 -15.04 14.37
CA SER A 5 -20.98 -13.80 13.70
C SER A 5 -20.22 -12.56 14.20
N LYS A 6 -19.86 -12.54 15.47
CA LYS A 6 -19.04 -11.46 16.06
C LYS A 6 -17.61 -11.47 15.54
N GLN A 7 -17.00 -12.65 15.43
CA GLN A 7 -15.65 -12.81 14.88
C GLN A 7 -15.59 -12.40 13.41
N GLU A 8 -16.59 -12.79 12.62
CA GLU A 8 -16.69 -12.39 11.22
C GLU A 8 -16.79 -10.86 11.07
N GLN A 9 -17.62 -10.22 11.87
CA GLN A 9 -17.74 -8.75 11.85
C GLN A 9 -16.41 -8.07 12.24
N GLN A 10 -15.71 -8.58 13.25
CA GLN A 10 -14.39 -8.05 13.65
C GLN A 10 -13.35 -8.22 12.54
N LEU A 11 -13.34 -9.37 11.87
CA LEU A 11 -12.47 -9.61 10.71
C LEU A 11 -12.74 -8.59 9.60
N GLN A 12 -14.00 -8.40 9.22
CA GLN A 12 -14.41 -7.48 8.17
C GLN A 12 -13.97 -6.03 8.48
N ILE A 13 -14.19 -5.57 9.71
CA ILE A 13 -13.77 -4.23 10.14
C ILE A 13 -12.24 -4.10 10.10
N SER A 14 -11.51 -5.12 10.60
CA SER A 14 -10.06 -5.10 10.63
C SER A 14 -9.44 -5.02 9.23
N LEU A 15 -9.95 -5.83 8.29
CA LEU A 15 -9.48 -5.82 6.90
C LEU A 15 -9.77 -4.48 6.23
N ALA A 16 -10.97 -3.92 6.41
CA ALA A 16 -11.33 -2.61 5.88
C ALA A 16 -10.45 -1.49 6.44
N LEU A 17 -10.15 -1.51 7.74
CA LEU A 17 -9.24 -0.54 8.36
C LEU A 17 -7.84 -0.61 7.75
N ILE A 18 -7.27 -1.81 7.60
CA ILE A 18 -5.95 -2.01 6.98
C ILE A 18 -5.98 -1.50 5.53
N ARG A 19 -6.99 -1.88 4.74
CA ARG A 19 -7.13 -1.45 3.34
C ARG A 19 -7.21 0.07 3.22
N LEU A 20 -8.11 0.70 3.96
CA LEU A 20 -8.35 2.14 3.83
C LEU A 20 -7.16 2.96 4.33
N THR A 21 -6.57 2.61 5.47
CA THR A 21 -5.39 3.33 5.99
C THR A 21 -4.17 3.13 5.10
N THR A 22 -3.95 1.92 4.59
CA THR A 22 -2.91 1.64 3.58
C THR A 22 -3.17 2.45 2.30
N GLY A 23 -4.41 2.51 1.84
CA GLY A 23 -4.79 3.31 0.67
C GLY A 23 -4.49 4.78 0.86
N ILE A 24 -4.86 5.37 2.00
CA ILE A 24 -4.54 6.77 2.34
C ILE A 24 -3.02 7.00 2.34
N PHE A 25 -2.25 6.09 2.95
CA PHE A 25 -0.80 6.17 2.93
C PHE A 25 -0.25 6.22 1.50
N PHE A 26 -0.68 5.33 0.63
CA PHE A 26 -0.25 5.31 -0.76
C PHE A 26 -0.75 6.52 -1.58
N LEU A 27 -1.94 7.06 -1.26
CA LEU A 27 -2.43 8.29 -1.89
C LEU A 27 -1.52 9.47 -1.60
N VAL A 28 -1.05 9.64 -0.38
CA VAL A 28 -0.08 10.71 -0.03
C VAL A 28 1.14 10.63 -0.95
N TRP A 29 1.73 9.44 -1.11
CA TRP A 29 2.89 9.24 -1.97
C TRP A 29 2.61 9.38 -3.46
N SER A 30 1.44 8.95 -3.92
CA SER A 30 1.08 9.07 -5.34
C SER A 30 0.79 10.53 -5.73
N LEU A 31 0.10 11.26 -4.87
CA LEU A 31 -0.19 12.68 -5.08
C LEU A 31 1.08 13.54 -4.98
N GLU A 32 2.03 13.21 -4.11
CA GLU A 32 3.30 13.92 -4.03
C GLU A 32 4.09 13.84 -5.35
N LYS A 33 3.98 12.73 -6.08
CA LYS A 33 4.58 12.59 -7.42
C LYS A 33 4.00 13.58 -8.44
N LEU A 34 2.77 14.02 -8.23
CA LEU A 34 2.08 14.97 -9.09
C LEU A 34 2.32 16.42 -8.64
N ILE A 35 2.45 16.65 -7.34
CA ILE A 35 2.56 18.00 -6.76
C ILE A 35 4.02 18.44 -6.67
N HIS A 36 4.92 17.52 -6.29
CA HIS A 36 6.33 17.78 -6.04
C HIS A 36 7.25 16.75 -6.73
N PRO A 37 7.25 16.68 -8.07
CA PRO A 37 8.04 15.70 -8.81
C PRO A 37 9.54 15.77 -8.50
N GLU A 38 10.06 16.97 -8.18
CA GLU A 38 11.46 17.20 -7.82
C GLU A 38 11.89 16.49 -6.51
N LYS A 39 10.96 16.34 -5.57
CA LYS A 39 11.23 15.56 -4.33
C LYS A 39 11.28 14.08 -4.63
N ILE A 40 10.37 13.61 -5.46
CA ILE A 40 10.29 12.21 -5.87
C ILE A 40 11.52 11.78 -6.66
N GLN A 41 12.03 12.65 -7.55
CA GLN A 41 13.30 12.40 -8.24
C GLN A 41 14.43 12.09 -7.23
N LYS A 42 14.57 12.90 -6.18
CA LYS A 42 15.57 12.67 -5.11
C LYS A 42 15.36 11.32 -4.38
N VAL A 43 14.11 10.92 -4.14
CA VAL A 43 13.78 9.62 -3.56
C VAL A 43 14.20 8.49 -4.49
N PHE A 44 13.89 8.58 -5.77
CA PHE A 44 14.27 7.57 -6.75
C PHE A 44 15.79 7.44 -6.90
N THR A 45 16.52 8.54 -7.00
CA THR A 45 17.99 8.53 -7.05
C THR A 45 18.58 7.91 -5.78
N LYS A 46 18.07 8.32 -4.59
CA LYS A 46 18.63 7.86 -3.30
C LYS A 46 18.36 6.39 -3.01
N PHE A 47 17.14 5.91 -3.19
CA PHE A 47 16.71 4.58 -2.72
C PHE A 47 16.65 3.53 -3.83
N TYR A 48 16.44 3.94 -5.06
CA TYR A 48 16.33 3.03 -6.20
C TYR A 48 17.50 3.15 -7.17
N MET A 49 18.39 4.12 -6.98
CA MET A 49 19.56 4.39 -7.85
C MET A 49 19.14 4.64 -9.32
N ILE A 50 17.98 5.24 -9.53
CA ILE A 50 17.41 5.53 -10.84
C ILE A 50 17.09 7.02 -10.91
N ASP A 51 17.57 7.68 -11.96
CA ASP A 51 17.21 9.06 -12.26
C ASP A 51 15.97 9.08 -13.15
N ILE A 52 14.90 9.73 -12.69
CA ILE A 52 13.66 9.88 -13.43
C ILE A 52 13.45 11.35 -13.80
N SER A 53 12.82 11.59 -14.98
CA SER A 53 12.38 12.94 -15.36
C SER A 53 11.09 13.34 -14.64
N PRO A 54 10.74 14.64 -14.56
CA PRO A 54 9.46 15.08 -14.04
C PRO A 54 8.27 14.43 -14.77
N THR A 55 8.35 14.27 -16.07
CA THR A 55 7.31 13.61 -16.89
C THR A 55 7.08 12.18 -16.48
N VAL A 56 8.15 11.43 -16.20
CA VAL A 56 8.06 10.05 -15.68
C VAL A 56 7.43 10.04 -14.29
N SER A 57 7.79 10.99 -13.41
CA SER A 57 7.16 11.13 -12.09
C SER A 57 5.65 11.33 -12.20
N TYR A 58 5.19 12.22 -13.08
CA TYR A 58 3.76 12.44 -13.34
C TYR A 58 3.07 11.17 -13.83
N GLY A 59 3.66 10.47 -14.80
CA GLY A 59 3.12 9.21 -15.31
C GLY A 59 2.94 8.15 -14.22
N ILE A 60 3.97 7.94 -13.41
CA ILE A 60 3.94 7.02 -12.27
C ILE A 60 2.87 7.48 -11.26
N GLY A 61 2.79 8.77 -10.95
CA GLY A 61 1.83 9.33 -10.01
C GLY A 61 0.38 9.09 -10.44
N ILE A 62 0.06 9.30 -11.72
CA ILE A 62 -1.29 9.05 -12.26
C ILE A 62 -1.64 7.57 -12.16
N VAL A 63 -0.80 6.69 -12.67
CA VAL A 63 -1.05 5.23 -12.66
C VAL A 63 -1.19 4.72 -11.23
N GLN A 64 -0.30 5.14 -10.35
CA GLN A 64 -0.36 4.75 -8.93
C GLN A 64 -1.62 5.27 -8.24
N THR A 65 -2.05 6.49 -8.51
CA THR A 65 -3.28 7.05 -7.93
C THR A 65 -4.51 6.24 -8.35
N LEU A 66 -4.63 5.91 -9.63
CA LEU A 66 -5.74 5.08 -10.13
C LEU A 66 -5.72 3.67 -9.50
N LEU A 67 -4.54 3.06 -9.40
CA LEU A 67 -4.37 1.77 -8.74
C LEU A 67 -4.80 1.81 -7.27
N VAL A 68 -4.38 2.84 -6.54
CA VAL A 68 -4.71 3.01 -5.11
C VAL A 68 -6.21 3.23 -4.92
N LEU A 69 -6.86 4.02 -5.76
CA LEU A 69 -8.31 4.21 -5.70
C LEU A 69 -9.06 2.89 -5.97
N ALA A 70 -8.63 2.10 -6.95
CA ALA A 70 -9.19 0.78 -7.22
C ALA A 70 -8.97 -0.18 -6.04
N PHE A 71 -7.78 -0.17 -5.42
CA PHE A 71 -7.48 -0.93 -4.21
C PHE A 71 -8.39 -0.53 -3.05
N MET A 72 -8.54 0.77 -2.77
CA MET A 72 -9.41 1.27 -1.69
C MET A 72 -10.87 0.88 -1.91
N ALA A 73 -11.33 0.87 -3.15
CA ALA A 73 -12.66 0.40 -3.53
C ALA A 73 -12.82 -1.13 -3.45
N GLY A 74 -11.76 -1.89 -3.25
CA GLY A 74 -11.79 -3.35 -3.23
C GLY A 74 -11.97 -4.01 -4.60
N LEU A 75 -11.63 -3.28 -5.68
CA LEU A 75 -11.73 -3.76 -7.05
C LEU A 75 -10.50 -4.57 -7.46
N PHE A 76 -10.69 -5.58 -8.31
CA PHE A 76 -9.60 -6.39 -8.88
C PHE A 76 -8.61 -6.90 -7.83
N ARG A 77 -9.11 -7.48 -6.74
CA ARG A 77 -8.38 -7.77 -5.49
C ARG A 77 -7.04 -8.45 -5.70
N LEU A 78 -6.96 -9.47 -6.55
CA LEU A 78 -5.69 -10.15 -6.81
C LEU A 78 -4.62 -9.17 -7.30
N TRP A 79 -4.98 -8.31 -8.25
CA TRP A 79 -4.03 -7.41 -8.91
C TRP A 79 -3.73 -6.16 -8.07
N THR A 80 -4.76 -5.50 -7.53
CA THR A 80 -4.59 -4.26 -6.79
C THR A 80 -3.92 -4.50 -5.43
N TYR A 81 -4.35 -5.52 -4.69
CA TYR A 81 -3.73 -5.87 -3.40
C TYR A 81 -2.32 -6.43 -3.60
N GLY A 82 -2.11 -7.24 -4.65
CA GLY A 82 -0.79 -7.73 -5.01
C GLY A 82 0.17 -6.62 -5.41
N ALA A 83 -0.28 -5.64 -6.19
CA ALA A 83 0.52 -4.48 -6.57
C ALA A 83 0.88 -3.60 -5.36
N ILE A 84 -0.07 -3.32 -4.46
CA ILE A 84 0.20 -2.59 -3.21
C ILE A 84 1.22 -3.34 -2.35
N LEU A 85 1.06 -4.65 -2.20
CA LEU A 85 2.01 -5.50 -1.48
C LEU A 85 3.41 -5.42 -2.11
N GLY A 86 3.50 -5.60 -3.43
CA GLY A 86 4.76 -5.54 -4.17
C GLY A 86 5.45 -4.18 -4.04
N MET A 87 4.72 -3.09 -4.22
CA MET A 87 5.26 -1.73 -4.07
C MET A 87 5.78 -1.49 -2.66
N HIS A 88 5.05 -1.90 -1.62
CA HIS A 88 5.50 -1.71 -0.25
C HIS A 88 6.69 -2.60 0.10
N ALA A 89 6.72 -3.85 -0.38
CA ALA A 89 7.86 -4.74 -0.20
C ALA A 89 9.13 -4.18 -0.85
N VAL A 90 9.06 -3.72 -2.10
CA VAL A 90 10.18 -3.08 -2.79
C VAL A 90 10.65 -1.82 -2.06
N SER A 91 9.72 -0.97 -1.64
CA SER A 91 10.05 0.24 -0.87
C SER A 91 10.73 -0.10 0.45
N THR A 92 10.23 -1.08 1.20
CA THR A 92 10.83 -1.51 2.47
C THR A 92 12.23 -2.09 2.25
N LEU A 93 12.41 -2.93 1.24
CA LEU A 93 13.72 -3.51 0.91
C LEU A 93 14.71 -2.46 0.41
N SER A 94 14.27 -1.43 -0.30
CA SER A 94 15.15 -0.35 -0.77
C SER A 94 15.73 0.50 0.36
N THR A 95 15.08 0.48 1.54
CA THR A 95 15.53 1.18 2.76
C THR A 95 16.35 0.28 3.69
N TYR A 96 16.92 -0.81 3.19
CA TYR A 96 17.64 -1.79 4.03
C TYR A 96 18.80 -1.18 4.81
N LYS A 97 19.49 -0.17 4.27
CA LYS A 97 20.61 0.50 4.94
C LYS A 97 20.14 1.24 6.19
N GLU A 98 19.03 1.94 6.09
CA GLU A 98 18.38 2.63 7.19
C GLU A 98 17.85 1.65 8.24
N LEU A 99 17.30 0.53 7.81
CA LEU A 99 16.81 -0.52 8.71
C LEU A 99 17.95 -1.20 9.49
N LEU A 100 19.12 -1.38 8.87
CA LEU A 100 20.30 -1.97 9.53
C LEU A 100 21.02 -1.00 10.46
N ASN A 101 20.81 0.32 10.31
CA ASN A 101 21.42 1.36 11.13
C ASN A 101 20.33 2.24 11.80
N PRO A 102 19.49 1.67 12.66
CA PRO A 102 18.26 2.34 13.15
C PRO A 102 18.55 3.56 14.05
N TYR A 103 19.74 3.63 14.65
CA TYR A 103 20.09 4.71 15.58
C TYR A 103 20.90 5.83 14.92
N GLU A 104 21.19 5.74 13.63
CA GLU A 104 21.76 6.82 12.85
C GLU A 104 20.65 7.80 12.42
N SER A 105 20.77 9.08 12.79
CA SER A 105 19.78 10.10 12.44
C SER A 105 18.36 9.67 12.88
N LEU A 106 17.36 9.78 11.99
CA LEU A 106 15.98 9.38 12.21
C LEU A 106 15.64 8.02 11.54
N ASN A 107 16.64 7.17 11.31
CA ASN A 107 16.47 5.91 10.59
C ASN A 107 15.49 4.95 11.27
N HIS A 108 15.33 5.02 12.59
CA HIS A 108 14.33 4.23 13.31
C HIS A 108 12.90 4.43 12.81
N LEU A 109 12.59 5.55 12.14
CA LEU A 109 11.27 5.79 11.56
C LEU A 109 10.97 4.84 10.39
N PHE A 110 12.00 4.35 9.68
CA PHE A 110 11.83 3.38 8.60
C PHE A 110 11.33 2.02 9.10
N TRP A 111 11.53 1.71 10.40
CA TRP A 111 11.01 0.48 10.99
C TRP A 111 9.49 0.38 11.00
N ALA A 112 8.77 1.48 10.88
CA ALA A 112 7.32 1.48 10.70
C ALA A 112 6.87 0.74 9.42
N ALA A 113 7.75 0.64 8.42
CA ALA A 113 7.47 -0.10 7.20
C ALA A 113 7.34 -1.61 7.43
N VAL A 114 8.03 -2.17 8.43
CA VAL A 114 8.05 -3.62 8.70
C VAL A 114 6.70 -4.14 9.18
N PRO A 115 6.08 -3.61 10.26
CA PRO A 115 4.74 -4.04 10.67
C PRO A 115 3.67 -3.68 9.65
N THR A 116 3.84 -2.57 8.90
CA THR A 116 2.95 -2.21 7.80
C THR A 116 2.99 -3.27 6.69
N LEU A 117 4.19 -3.74 6.31
CA LEU A 117 4.34 -4.82 5.34
C LEU A 117 3.64 -6.10 5.81
N ALA A 118 3.80 -6.47 7.07
CA ALA A 118 3.13 -7.64 7.64
C ALA A 118 1.60 -7.51 7.58
N ALA A 119 1.06 -6.32 7.89
CA ALA A 119 -0.37 -6.05 7.80
C ALA A 119 -0.88 -6.17 6.35
N ILE A 120 -0.12 -5.67 5.37
CA ILE A 120 -0.47 -5.77 3.94
C ILE A 120 -0.40 -7.24 3.47
N VAL A 121 0.57 -8.04 3.94
CA VAL A 121 0.61 -9.48 3.67
C VAL A 121 -0.66 -10.16 4.21
N GLY A 122 -1.04 -9.89 5.45
CA GLY A 122 -2.27 -10.40 6.03
C GLY A 122 -3.52 -10.02 5.22
N LEU A 123 -3.60 -8.75 4.81
CA LEU A 123 -4.68 -8.26 3.96
C LEU A 123 -4.71 -8.98 2.60
N PHE A 124 -3.55 -9.21 1.97
CA PHE A 124 -3.47 -9.92 0.70
C PHE A 124 -3.92 -11.38 0.83
N LEU A 125 -3.51 -12.07 1.89
CA LEU A 125 -3.91 -13.45 2.16
C LEU A 125 -5.43 -13.57 2.39
N LEU A 126 -6.03 -12.58 3.04
CA LEU A 126 -7.46 -12.55 3.38
C LEU A 126 -8.29 -11.69 2.43
N ARG A 127 -7.76 -11.31 1.26
CA ARG A 127 -8.40 -10.39 0.32
C ARG A 127 -9.81 -10.79 -0.12
N GLU A 128 -10.08 -12.10 -0.21
CA GLU A 128 -11.41 -12.61 -0.60
C GLU A 128 -12.45 -12.41 0.53
N SER A 129 -11.99 -12.31 1.77
CA SER A 129 -12.82 -12.05 2.94
C SER A 129 -13.04 -10.56 3.20
N ASP A 130 -12.37 -9.65 2.51
CA ASP A 130 -12.45 -8.21 2.71
C ASP A 130 -13.63 -7.61 1.94
N ASN A 131 -14.83 -7.70 2.52
CA ASN A 131 -16.07 -7.27 1.87
C ASN A 131 -16.68 -6.00 2.46
N PHE A 132 -16.28 -5.61 3.68
CA PHE A 132 -16.82 -4.42 4.32
C PHE A 132 -16.31 -3.14 3.66
N LEU A 133 -17.23 -2.25 3.30
CA LEU A 133 -16.94 -1.02 2.55
C LEU A 133 -16.16 -1.26 1.24
N ALA A 134 -16.35 -2.42 0.61
CA ALA A 134 -15.81 -2.74 -0.70
C ALA A 134 -16.92 -2.79 -1.74
N ILE A 135 -16.60 -2.41 -2.97
CA ILE A 135 -17.51 -2.61 -4.08
C ILE A 135 -17.59 -4.13 -4.32
N ALA A 136 -18.77 -4.70 -4.09
CA ALA A 136 -18.97 -6.13 -4.30
C ALA A 136 -18.65 -6.48 -5.75
N ASN A 137 -17.59 -7.25 -5.97
CA ASN A 137 -17.46 -7.96 -7.23
C ASN A 137 -18.59 -8.99 -7.27
N SER A 138 -19.62 -8.71 -8.06
CA SER A 138 -20.65 -9.66 -8.43
C SER A 138 -20.05 -10.72 -9.38
N GLN A 139 -19.04 -11.43 -8.92
CA GLN A 139 -18.68 -12.70 -9.51
C GLN A 139 -19.24 -13.79 -8.61
N LYS A 140 -20.53 -14.11 -8.83
CA LYS A 140 -21.04 -15.43 -8.52
C LYS A 140 -20.16 -16.41 -9.29
N SER A 141 -19.41 -17.21 -8.56
CA SER A 141 -18.90 -18.47 -9.09
C SER A 141 -20.14 -19.33 -9.43
N ASP A 142 -20.37 -19.55 -10.70
CA ASP A 142 -21.14 -20.70 -11.16
C ASP A 142 -20.35 -21.99 -10.95
#